data_3f789e7273ab6f7db7667c375c54b17f
#
_entry.id   3f789e7273ab6f7db7667c375c54b17f
#
_cell.length_a   1.000
_cell.length_b   1.000
_cell.length_c   1.000
_cell.angle_alpha   90.00
_cell.angle_beta   90.00
_cell.angle_gamma   90.00
#
_symmetry.space_group_name_H-M   'P 1'
#
loop_
_entity.id
_entity.type
_entity.pdbx_description
1 polymer ?
#
loop_
_entity_poly.entity_id
_entity_poly.type
_entity_poly.pdbx_seq_one_letter_code
_entity_poly.pdbx_strand_id
1 'polypeptide(L)'
;DPRTQTRGILEVYLSLFDVFFDEPAGLRRKDIFKRAKANFERARVLGDATRLEALNETTLANALDLLLRSDVVVEEQGKGAPRDPAFGKGARWEDLGSLFETLAGALAGR
;
A
#
# COMPACT_ATOMS: atom_id res chain seq x y z
N ASP A 1 14.46 -5.90 -16.61
CA ASP A 1 13.60 -5.06 -17.44
C ASP A 1 12.92 -3.98 -16.59
N PRO A 2 13.17 -2.68 -16.89
CA PRO A 2 12.57 -1.59 -16.12
C PRO A 2 11.05 -1.63 -16.06
N ARG A 3 10.39 -2.04 -17.13
CA ARG A 3 8.93 -2.12 -17.14
C ARG A 3 8.42 -3.16 -16.14
N THR A 4 9.11 -4.28 -16.05
CA THR A 4 8.74 -5.34 -15.15
C THR A 4 8.94 -4.94 -13.70
N GLN A 5 10.04 -4.22 -13.41
CA GLN A 5 10.30 -3.71 -12.07
C GLN A 5 9.24 -2.69 -11.65
N THR A 6 8.89 -1.77 -12.54
CA THR A 6 7.85 -0.79 -12.26
C THR A 6 6.52 -1.45 -11.98
N ARG A 7 6.19 -2.48 -12.77
CA ARG A 7 4.96 -3.23 -12.60
C ARG A 7 4.89 -3.88 -11.23
N GLY A 8 5.99 -4.50 -10.79
CA GLY A 8 6.04 -5.12 -9.46
C GLY A 8 5.86 -4.11 -8.35
N ILE A 9 6.49 -2.95 -8.46
CA ILE A 9 6.35 -1.87 -7.48
C ILE A 9 4.91 -1.39 -7.42
N LEU A 10 4.26 -1.19 -8.57
CA LEU A 10 2.85 -0.78 -8.61
C LEU A 10 1.94 -1.82 -7.96
N GLU A 11 2.21 -3.10 -8.18
CA GLU A 11 1.43 -4.16 -7.55
C GLU A 11 1.54 -4.12 -6.02
N VAL A 12 2.74 -3.83 -5.51
CA VAL A 12 2.95 -3.69 -4.07
C VAL A 12 2.18 -2.48 -3.53
N TYR A 13 2.23 -1.36 -4.24
CA TYR A 13 1.49 -0.16 -3.85
C TYR A 13 -0.01 -0.44 -3.78
N LEU A 14 -0.56 -1.07 -4.82
CA LEU A 14 -1.98 -1.41 -4.85
C LEU A 14 -2.36 -2.36 -3.73
N SER A 15 -1.50 -3.34 -3.45
CA SER A 15 -1.72 -4.29 -2.37
C SER A 15 -1.79 -3.60 -1.00
N LEU A 16 -0.94 -2.60 -0.79
CA LEU A 16 -0.94 -1.84 0.46
C LEU A 16 -2.16 -0.91 0.53
N PHE A 17 -2.50 -0.23 -0.56
CA PHE A 17 -3.67 0.65 -0.61
C PHE A 17 -4.94 -0.13 -0.31
N ASP A 18 -5.02 -1.36 -0.81
CA ASP A 18 -6.18 -2.23 -0.61
C ASP A 18 -6.45 -2.53 0.87
N VAL A 19 -5.39 -2.55 1.68
CA VAL A 19 -5.52 -2.75 3.14
C VAL A 19 -6.42 -1.67 3.74
N PHE A 20 -6.24 -0.42 3.30
CA PHE A 20 -7.01 0.70 3.83
C PHE A 20 -8.45 0.74 3.34
N PHE A 21 -8.76 0.09 2.22
CA PHE A 21 -10.16 -0.08 1.80
C PHE A 21 -10.90 -1.03 2.74
N ASP A 22 -10.21 -2.06 3.23
CA ASP A 22 -10.81 -3.02 4.16
C ASP A 22 -10.93 -2.46 5.56
N GLU A 23 -9.88 -1.79 6.04
CA GLU A 23 -9.84 -1.28 7.41
C GLU A 23 -9.21 0.10 7.42
N PRO A 24 -10.06 1.15 7.39
CA PRO A 24 -9.58 2.52 7.19
C PRO A 24 -8.82 3.13 8.37
N ALA A 25 -8.95 2.59 9.57
CA ALA A 25 -8.34 3.22 10.73
C ALA A 25 -7.97 2.19 11.79
N GLY A 26 -7.02 2.57 12.64
CA GLY A 26 -6.62 1.74 13.77
C GLY A 26 -5.59 0.67 13.46
N LEU A 27 -5.12 0.60 12.22
CA LEU A 27 -4.11 -0.38 11.84
C LEU A 27 -2.71 0.07 12.24
N ARG A 28 -1.93 -0.83 12.78
CA ARG A 28 -0.52 -0.58 13.07
C ARG A 28 0.32 -0.86 11.84
N ARG A 29 1.52 -0.26 11.80
CA ARG A 29 2.43 -0.42 10.67
C ARG A 29 2.70 -1.89 10.34
N LYS A 30 2.94 -2.71 11.35
CA LYS A 30 3.17 -4.15 11.14
C LYS A 30 1.98 -4.85 10.51
N ASP A 31 0.77 -4.51 10.97
CA ASP A 31 -0.45 -5.09 10.42
C ASP A 31 -0.67 -4.69 8.98
N ILE A 32 -0.41 -3.41 8.66
CA ILE A 32 -0.54 -2.90 7.29
C ILE A 32 0.39 -3.67 6.36
N PHE A 33 1.66 -3.82 6.76
CA PHE A 33 2.65 -4.52 5.95
C PHE A 33 2.30 -6.00 5.79
N LYS A 34 1.87 -6.64 6.88
CA LYS A 34 1.48 -8.05 6.85
C LYS A 34 0.31 -8.28 5.91
N ARG A 35 -0.71 -7.42 5.98
CA ARG A 35 -1.89 -7.53 5.11
C ARG A 35 -1.55 -7.21 3.65
N ALA A 36 -0.67 -6.23 3.43
CA ALA A 36 -0.22 -5.90 2.08
C ALA A 36 0.50 -7.10 1.45
N LYS A 37 1.36 -7.76 2.21
CA LYS A 37 2.04 -8.97 1.74
C LYS A 37 1.05 -10.07 1.40
N ALA A 38 0.03 -10.27 2.23
CA ALA A 38 -1.01 -11.27 1.97
C ALA A 38 -1.79 -10.94 0.70
N ASN A 39 -2.13 -9.67 0.49
CA ASN A 39 -2.82 -9.23 -0.72
C ASN A 39 -1.98 -9.47 -1.96
N PHE A 40 -0.69 -9.15 -1.88
CA PHE A 40 0.24 -9.38 -2.98
C PHE A 40 0.35 -10.87 -3.32
N GLU A 41 0.49 -11.70 -2.29
CA GLU A 41 0.59 -13.16 -2.47
C GLU A 41 -0.67 -13.74 -3.09
N ARG A 42 -1.83 -13.22 -2.71
CA ARG A 42 -3.11 -13.66 -3.28
C ARG A 42 -3.20 -13.34 -4.76
N ALA A 43 -2.78 -12.14 -5.14
CA ALA A 43 -2.74 -11.74 -6.55
C ALA A 43 -1.77 -12.62 -7.34
N ARG A 44 -0.65 -12.98 -6.72
CA ARG A 44 0.34 -13.86 -7.34
C ARG A 44 -0.23 -15.25 -7.62
N VAL A 45 -1.03 -15.78 -6.70
CA VAL A 45 -1.68 -17.08 -6.87
C VAL A 45 -2.61 -17.05 -8.09
N LEU A 46 -3.18 -15.88 -8.39
CA LEU A 46 -4.01 -15.70 -9.56
C LEU A 46 -3.19 -15.51 -10.84
N GLY A 47 -1.86 -15.56 -10.74
CA GLY A 47 -0.97 -15.57 -11.89
C GLY A 47 -0.50 -14.21 -12.37
N ASP A 48 -0.90 -13.16 -11.73
CA ASP A 48 -0.60 -11.80 -12.21
C ASP A 48 0.61 -11.16 -11.55
N ALA A 49 0.82 -11.39 -10.29
CA ALA A 49 1.94 -10.79 -9.57
C ALA A 49 3.12 -11.75 -9.59
N THR A 50 4.21 -11.33 -10.21
CA THR A 50 5.37 -12.20 -10.42
C THR A 50 6.67 -11.65 -9.85
N ARG A 51 6.63 -10.48 -9.18
CA ARG A 51 7.84 -9.78 -8.76
C ARG A 51 7.99 -9.77 -7.25
N LEU A 52 8.35 -10.94 -6.70
CA LEU A 52 8.55 -11.07 -5.27
C LEU A 52 9.65 -10.14 -4.74
N GLU A 53 10.66 -9.85 -5.54
CA GLU A 53 11.73 -8.95 -5.13
C GLU A 53 11.26 -7.52 -4.90
N ALA A 54 10.11 -7.13 -5.48
CA ALA A 54 9.52 -5.82 -5.22
C ALA A 54 8.83 -5.78 -3.85
N LEU A 55 8.45 -6.95 -3.33
CA LEU A 55 7.76 -7.05 -2.05
C LEU A 55 8.77 -7.01 -0.91
N ASN A 56 9.31 -5.82 -0.65
CA ASN A 56 10.27 -5.61 0.43
C ASN A 56 9.84 -4.43 1.28
N GLU A 57 10.46 -4.30 2.44
CA GLU A 57 10.07 -3.26 3.39
C GLU A 57 10.24 -1.85 2.84
N THR A 58 11.26 -1.63 2.03
CA THR A 58 11.48 -0.31 1.42
C THR A 58 10.32 0.07 0.52
N THR A 59 9.87 -0.84 -0.34
CA THR A 59 8.75 -0.57 -1.24
C THR A 59 7.46 -0.36 -0.47
N LEU A 60 7.22 -1.19 0.55
CA LEU A 60 6.04 -1.04 1.41
C LEU A 60 6.06 0.28 2.15
N ALA A 61 7.23 0.66 2.69
CA ALA A 61 7.38 1.93 3.39
C ALA A 61 7.15 3.12 2.45
N ASN A 62 7.63 3.02 1.20
CA ASN A 62 7.43 4.07 0.21
C ASN A 62 5.94 4.21 -0.14
N ALA A 63 5.23 3.10 -0.25
CA ALA A 63 3.78 3.13 -0.53
C ALA A 63 3.01 3.79 0.61
N LEU A 64 3.33 3.44 1.85
CA LEU A 64 2.71 4.06 3.02
C LEU A 64 3.06 5.55 3.08
N ASP A 65 4.32 5.89 2.81
CA ASP A 65 4.78 7.27 2.81
C ASP A 65 4.04 8.12 1.77
N LEU A 66 3.73 7.56 0.62
CA LEU A 66 2.94 8.25 -0.39
C LEU A 66 1.58 8.64 0.16
N LEU A 67 0.91 7.72 0.87
CA LEU A 67 -0.38 8.01 1.49
C LEU A 67 -0.27 9.08 2.58
N LEU A 68 0.81 9.04 3.36
CA LEU A 68 1.06 10.04 4.40
C LEU A 68 1.30 11.41 3.81
N ARG A 69 2.13 11.51 2.78
CA ARG A 69 2.45 12.78 2.13
C ARG A 69 1.26 13.36 1.37
N SER A 70 0.34 12.51 0.95
CA SER A 70 -0.87 12.94 0.23
C SER A 70 -2.03 13.26 1.18
N ASP A 71 -1.81 13.18 2.50
CA ASP A 71 -2.83 13.41 3.53
C ASP A 71 -4.02 12.46 3.44
N VAL A 72 -3.87 11.37 2.73
CA VAL A 72 -4.88 10.32 2.67
C VAL A 72 -4.92 9.55 3.98
N VAL A 73 -3.75 9.34 4.57
CA VAL A 73 -3.56 8.63 5.83
C VAL A 73 -2.71 9.48 6.76
N VAL A 74 -2.99 9.41 8.05
CA VAL A 74 -2.18 10.10 9.07
C VAL A 74 -1.81 9.13 10.17
N GLU A 75 -0.69 9.40 10.84
CA GLU A 75 -0.31 8.66 12.03
C GLU A 75 -1.19 9.11 13.19
N GLU A 76 -1.79 8.17 13.88
CA GLU A 76 -2.65 8.47 15.01
C GLU A 76 -1.81 8.65 16.27
N GLN A 77 -1.77 9.88 16.77
CA GLN A 77 -0.99 10.22 17.95
C GLN A 77 -1.50 9.51 19.18
N GLY A 78 -0.57 8.96 19.97
CA GLY A 78 -0.92 8.26 21.20
C GLY A 78 -1.45 6.86 21.03
N LYS A 79 -1.55 6.39 19.79
CA LYS A 79 -1.98 5.02 19.50
C LYS A 79 -0.82 4.23 18.90
N GLY A 80 -0.72 2.98 19.29
CA GLY A 80 0.39 2.13 18.86
C GLY A 80 1.65 2.38 19.67
N ALA A 81 2.71 1.67 19.35
CA ALA A 81 4.03 1.80 19.98
C ALA A 81 4.93 2.69 19.13
N PRO A 82 6.00 3.28 19.71
CA PRO A 82 6.92 4.12 18.94
C PRO A 82 7.49 3.45 17.68
N ARG A 83 7.69 2.12 17.74
CA ARG A 83 8.22 1.36 16.59
C ARG A 83 7.12 0.73 15.74
N ASP A 84 5.88 0.87 16.17
CA ASP A 84 4.74 0.28 15.49
C ASP A 84 3.54 1.24 15.62
N PRO A 85 3.64 2.42 14.98
CA PRO A 85 2.59 3.42 15.09
C PRO A 85 1.30 2.96 14.43
N ALA A 86 0.18 3.49 14.91
CA ALA A 86 -1.13 3.26 14.31
C ALA A 86 -1.44 4.38 13.32
N PHE A 87 -2.26 4.06 12.31
CA PHE A 87 -2.61 4.99 11.24
C PHE A 87 -4.12 5.04 11.07
N GLY A 88 -4.60 6.14 10.55
CA GLY A 88 -6.02 6.33 10.32
C GLY A 88 -6.29 7.29 9.18
N LYS A 89 -7.55 7.67 9.01
CA LYS A 89 -7.95 8.55 7.91
C LYS A 89 -7.34 9.94 8.03
N GLY A 90 -6.74 10.39 6.94
CA GLY A 90 -6.23 11.74 6.83
C GLY A 90 -7.27 12.71 6.29
N ALA A 91 -6.86 13.98 6.14
CA ALA A 91 -7.73 15.03 5.64
C ALA A 91 -8.23 14.77 4.22
N ARG A 92 -7.43 14.05 3.42
CA ARG A 92 -7.77 13.75 2.03
C ARG A 92 -8.05 12.26 1.82
N TRP A 93 -8.65 11.64 2.79
CA TRP A 93 -8.99 10.22 2.74
C TRP A 93 -9.76 9.83 1.47
N GLU A 94 -10.66 10.71 1.01
CA GLU A 94 -11.47 10.44 -0.17
C GLU A 94 -10.63 10.27 -1.45
N ASP A 95 -9.41 10.75 -1.45
CA ASP A 95 -8.52 10.63 -2.61
C ASP A 95 -7.94 9.24 -2.79
N LEU A 96 -8.12 8.34 -1.82
CA LEU A 96 -7.58 6.99 -1.88
C LEU A 96 -8.03 6.26 -3.14
N GLY A 97 -9.32 6.35 -3.46
CA GLY A 97 -9.88 5.70 -4.65
C GLY A 97 -9.24 6.22 -5.93
N SER A 98 -9.05 7.54 -6.03
CA SER A 98 -8.42 8.15 -7.22
C SER A 98 -6.97 7.73 -7.36
N LEU A 99 -6.23 7.68 -6.26
CA LEU A 99 -4.84 7.22 -6.28
C LEU A 99 -4.77 5.77 -6.72
N PHE A 100 -5.63 4.93 -6.18
CA PHE A 100 -5.68 3.52 -6.54
C PHE A 100 -5.94 3.34 -8.03
N GLU A 101 -6.94 4.05 -8.56
CA GLU A 101 -7.29 3.97 -9.99
C GLU A 101 -6.16 4.45 -10.89
N THR A 102 -5.47 5.52 -10.49
CA THR A 102 -4.35 6.04 -11.25
C THR A 102 -3.23 5.00 -11.35
N LEU A 103 -2.88 4.37 -10.25
CA LEU A 103 -1.84 3.34 -10.24
C LEU A 103 -2.29 2.07 -10.97
N ALA A 104 -3.56 1.68 -10.82
CA ALA A 104 -4.09 0.53 -11.53
C ALA A 104 -4.09 0.76 -13.05
N GLY A 105 -4.38 1.99 -13.48
CA GLY A 105 -4.31 2.35 -14.88
C GLY A 105 -2.88 2.25 -15.43
N ALA A 106 -1.90 2.70 -14.65
CA ALA A 106 -0.50 2.57 -15.02
C ALA A 106 -0.08 1.09 -15.10
N LEU A 107 -0.56 0.28 -14.16
CA LEU A 107 -0.27 -1.15 -14.16
C LEU A 107 -0.86 -1.86 -15.38
N ALA A 108 -1.99 -1.38 -15.86
CA ALA A 108 -2.65 -1.95 -17.05
C ALA A 108 -1.93 -1.61 -18.35
N GLY A 109 -0.79 -0.94 -18.30
CA GLY A 109 0.05 -0.69 -19.47
C GLY A 109 -0.22 0.60 -20.19
N ARG A 110 -0.74 1.56 -19.51
CA ARG A 110 -1.05 2.88 -20.11
C ARG A 110 -0.09 3.95 -19.69
#